data_43a2c38ffe320e37d2ca1ffdf3c69424
#
_entry.id   43a2c38ffe320e37d2ca1ffdf3c69424
#
_cell.length_a   1.000
_cell.length_b   1.000
_cell.length_c   1.000
_cell.angle_alpha   90.00
_cell.angle_beta   90.00
_cell.angle_gamma   90.00
#
_symmetry.space_group_name_H-M   'P 1'
#
loop_
_entity.id
_entity.type
_entity.pdbx_description
1 polymer ?
#
loop_
_entity_poly.entity_id
_entity_poly.type
_entity_poly.pdbx_seq_one_letter_code
_entity_poly.pdbx_strand_id
1 'polypeptide(L)'
;MSVTENTPSLTANIPNFLANGGLPPGTGGVTTFPDAAAARAATSTYYPPDVKDPKSIDWTLGVQHSFWNDYTLEVRYIGTRGIHLDVQSIVNLADLVTPSLFLPTYTNNVPSQAALNASPINLNTILSSGDGVVPAYDAAGFNGNALTAFIPAGSSIYHGLATQLTRRMSHGLQLVGAYTYSHLIDNSTADFHTTDLTPRRQQDFEDLNADRSNSALDHRHRFTMALVYDEPFFKGSNAFTRNVLGNWEIAPIYTYQTGEWMTAQSGIDANLNGDQAGDRTITNPAGVGVTGSGVVPLCTTAIPASECTLANVLNFPSAVVGYAATNPSAKYIQAYYGALATTGRNTILGPPTNNFDATAIKRFTITERYKVEFGVQAFNLLNHPQFIPCCAAGAGPGALGGATNAVTAQAVTGSPRNALEPQRGIFDNFSAVFPSEARALQLSLKIFF
;
A
#
# COMPACT_ATOMS: atom_id res chain seq x y z
N MET A 1 -3.29 7.53 -27.50
CA MET A 1 -4.32 8.53 -27.19
C MET A 1 -5.40 7.83 -26.38
N SER A 2 -5.55 8.15 -25.11
CA SER A 2 -6.58 7.55 -24.25
C SER A 2 -7.80 8.45 -24.26
N VAL A 3 -8.94 7.94 -24.73
CA VAL A 3 -10.22 8.63 -24.60
C VAL A 3 -10.90 8.07 -23.34
N THR A 4 -10.99 8.88 -22.31
CA THR A 4 -11.72 8.52 -21.09
C THR A 4 -13.13 9.10 -21.17
N GLU A 5 -14.09 8.25 -21.46
CA GLU A 5 -15.50 8.60 -21.35
C GLU A 5 -16.03 8.29 -19.95
N ASN A 6 -16.80 9.21 -19.40
CA ASN A 6 -17.32 9.08 -18.04
C ASN A 6 -18.49 8.06 -18.04
N THR A 7 -18.39 6.99 -17.28
CA THR A 7 -19.38 5.90 -17.21
C THR A 7 -20.83 6.38 -17.01
N PRO A 8 -21.14 7.43 -16.24
CA PRO A 8 -22.49 8.00 -16.15
C PRO A 8 -23.03 8.55 -17.46
N SER A 9 -22.16 9.11 -18.32
CA SER A 9 -22.54 9.59 -19.63
C SER A 9 -22.92 8.48 -20.61
N LEU A 10 -22.18 7.35 -20.52
CA LEU A 10 -22.46 6.15 -21.31
C LEU A 10 -23.79 5.52 -20.93
N THR A 11 -24.08 5.37 -19.63
CA THR A 11 -25.33 4.75 -19.15
C THR A 11 -26.55 5.65 -19.31
N ALA A 12 -26.40 6.97 -19.19
CA ALA A 12 -27.49 7.92 -19.33
C ALA A 12 -27.87 8.18 -20.81
N ASN A 13 -26.90 8.17 -21.72
CA ASN A 13 -27.08 8.54 -23.12
C ASN A 13 -27.22 7.34 -24.06
N ILE A 14 -26.88 6.12 -23.64
CA ILE A 14 -26.96 4.92 -24.46
C ILE A 14 -27.65 3.80 -23.68
N PRO A 15 -28.98 3.76 -23.62
CA PRO A 15 -29.70 2.64 -23.03
C PRO A 15 -29.29 1.32 -23.72
N ASN A 16 -29.02 0.28 -22.96
CA ASN A 16 -28.59 -1.01 -23.48
C ASN A 16 -27.28 -0.98 -24.29
N PHE A 17 -26.33 -0.19 -23.83
CA PHE A 17 -25.00 0.01 -24.40
C PHE A 17 -24.35 -1.25 -25.01
N LEU A 18 -24.31 -2.36 -24.26
CA LEU A 18 -23.74 -3.63 -24.74
C LEU A 18 -24.58 -4.27 -25.86
N ALA A 19 -25.91 -4.17 -25.79
CA ALA A 19 -26.80 -4.70 -26.80
C ALA A 19 -26.77 -3.88 -28.14
N ASN A 20 -26.37 -2.63 -28.06
CA ASN A 20 -26.25 -1.72 -29.20
C ASN A 20 -24.82 -1.64 -29.79
N GLY A 21 -23.97 -2.64 -29.53
CA GLY A 21 -22.66 -2.76 -30.16
C GLY A 21 -21.50 -2.12 -29.39
N GLY A 22 -21.71 -1.72 -28.14
CA GLY A 22 -20.64 -1.26 -27.27
C GLY A 22 -20.34 0.24 -27.41
N LEU A 23 -19.07 0.62 -27.20
CA LEU A 23 -18.63 2.02 -27.27
C LEU A 23 -18.93 2.61 -28.65
N PRO A 24 -19.64 3.76 -28.75
CA PRO A 24 -19.75 4.47 -30.03
C PRO A 24 -18.34 4.78 -30.53
N PRO A 25 -18.14 4.84 -31.86
CA PRO A 25 -16.88 5.33 -32.38
C PRO A 25 -16.62 6.69 -31.75
N GLY A 26 -15.44 6.83 -31.11
CA GLY A 26 -15.11 7.99 -30.32
C GLY A 26 -15.39 9.28 -31.07
N THR A 27 -16.33 10.05 -30.57
CA THR A 27 -16.59 11.44 -31.03
C THR A 27 -15.57 12.41 -30.46
N GLY A 28 -14.56 11.89 -29.74
CA GLY A 28 -13.41 12.65 -29.28
C GLY A 28 -12.70 13.20 -30.52
N GLY A 29 -12.87 14.47 -30.81
CA GLY A 29 -12.12 15.13 -31.85
C GLY A 29 -10.63 14.87 -31.64
N VAL A 30 -9.95 14.49 -32.69
CA VAL A 30 -8.49 14.47 -32.70
C VAL A 30 -8.05 15.86 -32.26
N THR A 31 -7.38 15.97 -31.10
CA THR A 31 -6.82 17.24 -30.65
C THR A 31 -5.79 17.64 -31.70
N THR A 32 -6.16 18.61 -32.59
CA THR A 32 -5.23 19.14 -33.54
C THR A 32 -4.43 20.24 -32.86
N PHE A 33 -3.14 20.08 -32.80
CA PHE A 33 -2.27 21.13 -32.33
C PHE A 33 -1.92 22.08 -33.46
N PRO A 34 -1.82 23.39 -33.18
CA PRO A 34 -1.55 24.38 -34.23
C PRO A 34 -0.17 24.18 -34.89
N ASP A 35 0.79 23.67 -34.16
CA ASP A 35 2.14 23.37 -34.63
C ASP A 35 2.81 22.28 -33.79
N ALA A 36 4.03 21.90 -34.19
CA ALA A 36 4.82 20.87 -33.53
C ALA A 36 5.32 21.29 -32.14
N ALA A 37 5.47 22.59 -31.86
CA ALA A 37 5.88 23.08 -30.55
C ALA A 37 4.74 22.93 -29.55
N ALA A 38 3.52 23.35 -29.93
CA ALA A 38 2.32 23.15 -29.13
C ALA A 38 2.06 21.64 -28.85
N ALA A 39 2.30 20.78 -29.82
CA ALA A 39 2.18 19.34 -29.67
C ALA A 39 3.18 18.78 -28.63
N ARG A 40 4.45 19.22 -28.68
CA ARG A 40 5.47 18.84 -27.70
C ARG A 40 5.14 19.32 -26.29
N ALA A 41 4.79 20.59 -26.14
CA ALA A 41 4.41 21.17 -24.84
C ALA A 41 3.19 20.49 -24.22
N ALA A 42 2.26 19.97 -25.01
CA ALA A 42 1.09 19.24 -24.57
C ALA A 42 1.32 17.74 -24.35
N THR A 43 2.51 17.20 -24.66
CA THR A 43 2.82 15.77 -24.46
C THR A 43 2.90 15.46 -22.97
N SER A 44 2.22 14.41 -22.52
CA SER A 44 2.18 13.98 -21.13
C SER A 44 2.65 12.53 -20.89
N THR A 45 2.91 11.80 -21.99
CA THR A 45 3.32 10.39 -21.91
C THR A 45 4.45 10.11 -22.88
N TYR A 46 5.44 9.38 -22.43
CA TYR A 46 6.60 8.98 -23.22
C TYR A 46 6.80 7.47 -23.14
N TYR A 47 7.00 6.84 -24.28
CA TYR A 47 7.38 5.43 -24.40
C TYR A 47 8.80 5.37 -24.94
N PRO A 48 9.80 4.93 -24.13
CA PRO A 48 11.16 4.79 -24.59
C PRO A 48 11.26 3.82 -25.76
N PRO A 49 12.01 4.15 -26.82
CA PRO A 49 12.13 3.28 -28.01
C PRO A 49 12.92 1.99 -27.72
N ASP A 50 13.82 2.02 -26.74
CA ASP A 50 14.73 0.92 -26.41
C ASP A 50 14.27 0.23 -25.10
N VAL A 51 13.03 -0.23 -25.06
CA VAL A 51 12.47 -0.95 -23.91
C VAL A 51 13.14 -2.32 -23.80
N LYS A 52 13.68 -2.62 -22.62
CA LYS A 52 14.19 -3.97 -22.30
C LYS A 52 13.06 -4.79 -21.70
N ASP A 53 12.94 -6.04 -22.16
CA ASP A 53 11.94 -6.96 -21.62
C ASP A 53 12.19 -7.24 -20.13
N PRO A 54 11.14 -7.21 -19.29
CA PRO A 54 11.20 -7.65 -17.92
C PRO A 54 11.65 -9.11 -17.84
N LYS A 55 12.49 -9.43 -16.86
CA LYS A 55 12.98 -10.79 -16.64
C LYS A 55 12.82 -11.20 -15.19
N SER A 56 12.40 -12.46 -14.97
CA SER A 56 12.43 -13.13 -13.68
C SER A 56 13.46 -14.24 -13.70
N ILE A 57 14.24 -14.34 -12.64
CA ILE A 57 15.20 -15.42 -12.40
C ILE A 57 14.76 -16.07 -11.11
N ASP A 58 14.35 -17.34 -11.21
CA ASP A 58 13.84 -18.10 -10.09
C ASP A 58 14.77 -19.26 -9.76
N TRP A 59 14.99 -19.51 -8.46
CA TRP A 59 15.71 -20.67 -7.97
C TRP A 59 15.05 -21.22 -6.74
N THR A 60 15.08 -22.53 -6.59
CA THR A 60 14.46 -23.21 -5.46
C THR A 60 15.31 -24.41 -5.02
N LEU A 61 15.35 -24.63 -3.70
CA LEU A 61 15.93 -25.81 -3.11
C LEU A 61 14.97 -26.33 -2.06
N GLY A 62 14.55 -27.58 -2.19
CA GLY A 62 13.59 -28.17 -1.26
C GLY A 62 14.03 -29.54 -0.76
N VAL A 63 13.66 -29.85 0.46
CA VAL A 63 13.80 -31.18 1.07
C VAL A 63 12.46 -31.60 1.62
N GLN A 64 12.06 -32.82 1.31
CA GLN A 64 10.84 -33.45 1.82
C GLN A 64 11.20 -34.73 2.53
N HIS A 65 10.64 -34.93 3.71
CA HIS A 65 10.82 -36.13 4.50
C HIS A 65 9.52 -36.62 5.09
N SER A 66 9.24 -37.92 4.92
CA SER A 66 8.07 -38.56 5.52
C SER A 66 8.51 -39.36 6.76
N PHE A 67 7.78 -39.23 7.85
CA PHE A 67 8.04 -39.88 9.13
C PHE A 67 6.76 -40.36 9.82
N TRP A 68 6.87 -41.32 10.69
CA TRP A 68 5.74 -41.94 11.40
C TRP A 68 4.58 -42.38 10.49
N ASN A 69 4.88 -42.77 9.25
CA ASN A 69 3.95 -43.21 8.21
C ASN A 69 2.88 -42.19 7.76
N ASP A 70 2.47 -41.28 8.63
CA ASP A 70 1.35 -40.34 8.40
C ASP A 70 1.79 -38.92 8.18
N TYR A 71 3.02 -38.56 8.51
CA TYR A 71 3.53 -37.21 8.46
C TYR A 71 4.50 -37.01 7.30
N THR A 72 4.38 -35.84 6.67
CA THR A 72 5.33 -35.35 5.67
C THR A 72 5.70 -33.91 6.03
N LEU A 73 6.99 -33.68 6.20
CA LEU A 73 7.57 -32.33 6.35
C LEU A 73 8.25 -31.94 5.05
N GLU A 74 7.90 -30.80 4.54
CA GLU A 74 8.59 -30.15 3.42
C GLU A 74 9.18 -28.82 3.90
N VAL A 75 10.47 -28.61 3.57
CA VAL A 75 11.14 -27.33 3.77
C VAL A 75 11.72 -26.91 2.43
N ARG A 76 11.36 -25.70 1.98
CA ARG A 76 11.76 -25.18 0.67
C ARG A 76 12.28 -23.76 0.80
N TYR A 77 13.46 -23.51 0.31
CA TYR A 77 13.97 -22.19 0.05
C TYR A 77 13.59 -21.77 -1.38
N ILE A 78 13.10 -20.54 -1.53
CA ILE A 78 12.67 -19.97 -2.81
C ILE A 78 13.34 -18.60 -2.91
N GLY A 79 13.99 -18.34 -4.05
CA GLY A 79 14.51 -17.04 -4.39
C GLY A 79 14.01 -16.62 -5.76
N THR A 80 13.67 -15.35 -5.89
CA THR A 80 13.24 -14.74 -7.16
C THR A 80 13.90 -13.39 -7.31
N ARG A 81 14.45 -13.10 -8.48
CA ARG A 81 15.01 -11.80 -8.83
C ARG A 81 14.34 -11.26 -10.09
N GLY A 82 13.66 -10.12 -9.94
CA GLY A 82 13.15 -9.34 -11.06
C GLY A 82 14.16 -8.28 -11.50
N ILE A 83 14.35 -8.16 -12.81
CA ILE A 83 15.22 -7.15 -13.45
C ILE A 83 14.53 -6.57 -14.66
N HIS A 84 14.82 -5.32 -14.99
CA HIS A 84 14.16 -4.55 -16.06
C HIS A 84 12.63 -4.52 -15.89
N LEU A 85 12.15 -4.45 -14.65
CA LEU A 85 10.74 -4.30 -14.38
C LEU A 85 10.30 -2.88 -14.76
N ASP A 86 9.08 -2.75 -15.24
CA ASP A 86 8.54 -1.44 -15.60
C ASP A 86 8.31 -0.58 -14.35
N VAL A 87 8.76 0.66 -14.41
CA VAL A 87 8.60 1.67 -13.38
C VAL A 87 8.02 2.93 -14.01
N GLN A 88 6.99 3.47 -13.39
CA GLN A 88 6.49 4.78 -13.77
C GLN A 88 7.39 5.87 -13.21
N SER A 89 7.92 6.73 -14.09
CA SER A 89 8.74 7.90 -13.72
C SER A 89 8.29 9.13 -14.47
N ILE A 90 8.63 10.31 -13.97
CA ILE A 90 8.51 11.56 -14.70
C ILE A 90 9.91 11.93 -15.18
N VAL A 91 10.11 12.00 -16.47
CA VAL A 91 11.46 12.07 -17.05
C VAL A 91 11.92 13.50 -17.38
N ASN A 92 11.01 14.47 -17.39
CA ASN A 92 11.32 15.86 -17.72
C ASN A 92 11.33 16.81 -16.52
N LEU A 93 11.02 16.33 -15.32
CA LEU A 93 11.05 17.13 -14.09
C LEU A 93 12.32 16.80 -13.29
N ALA A 94 12.80 17.77 -12.54
CA ALA A 94 13.97 17.69 -11.67
C ALA A 94 13.66 18.35 -10.32
N ASP A 95 14.28 17.83 -9.27
CA ASP A 95 14.15 18.38 -7.93
C ASP A 95 14.87 19.74 -7.83
N LEU A 96 14.22 20.78 -7.29
CA LEU A 96 14.89 22.03 -6.92
C LEU A 96 15.59 21.91 -5.56
N VAL A 97 15.09 21.00 -4.71
CA VAL A 97 15.68 20.72 -3.40
C VAL A 97 16.76 19.67 -3.53
N THR A 98 17.97 19.99 -3.12
CA THR A 98 19.12 19.09 -3.16
C THR A 98 19.81 19.04 -1.79
N PRO A 99 20.70 18.07 -1.52
CA PRO A 99 21.46 18.01 -0.28
C PRO A 99 22.31 19.28 0.00
N SER A 100 22.61 20.09 -1.03
CA SER A 100 23.35 21.35 -0.92
C SER A 100 22.45 22.59 -0.92
N LEU A 101 21.18 22.46 -1.28
CA LEU A 101 20.24 23.58 -1.37
C LEU A 101 18.87 23.14 -0.84
N PHE A 102 18.61 23.37 0.44
CA PHE A 102 17.36 23.03 1.12
C PHE A 102 17.11 23.93 2.33
N LEU A 103 15.87 24.01 2.78
CA LEU A 103 15.50 24.65 4.04
C LEU A 103 15.61 23.67 5.21
N PRO A 104 16.31 24.03 6.30
CA PRO A 104 16.42 23.17 7.46
C PRO A 104 15.09 23.00 8.19
N THR A 105 14.87 21.80 8.72
CA THR A 105 13.75 21.50 9.62
C THR A 105 14.29 21.12 10.99
N TYR A 106 13.96 21.93 11.99
CA TYR A 106 14.46 21.79 13.36
C TYR A 106 13.48 20.98 14.20
N THR A 107 13.97 19.96 14.86
CA THR A 107 13.21 19.20 15.87
C THR A 107 13.44 19.74 17.26
N ASN A 108 14.67 20.21 17.54
CA ASN A 108 15.10 20.86 18.78
C ASN A 108 16.01 22.02 18.43
N ASN A 109 16.26 22.90 19.39
CA ASN A 109 17.21 24.00 19.25
C ASN A 109 16.90 24.93 18.06
N VAL A 110 15.65 25.38 17.98
CA VAL A 110 15.25 26.38 16.97
C VAL A 110 16.18 27.60 17.08
N PRO A 111 16.75 28.08 15.96
CA PRO A 111 17.67 29.23 15.98
C PRO A 111 17.02 30.51 16.53
N SER A 112 17.84 31.38 17.09
CA SER A 112 17.37 32.71 17.48
C SER A 112 16.92 33.54 16.27
N GLN A 113 16.04 34.52 16.47
CA GLN A 113 15.58 35.39 15.40
C GLN A 113 16.75 36.10 14.66
N ALA A 114 17.82 36.44 15.36
CA ALA A 114 19.00 37.00 14.74
C ALA A 114 19.69 36.03 13.78
N ALA A 115 19.75 34.74 14.15
CA ALA A 115 20.31 33.70 13.29
C ALA A 115 19.39 33.42 12.07
N LEU A 116 18.06 33.42 12.26
CA LEU A 116 17.12 33.31 11.17
C LEU A 116 17.24 34.46 10.17
N ASN A 117 17.39 35.70 10.66
CA ASN A 117 17.57 36.85 9.80
C ASN A 117 18.90 36.84 9.03
N ALA A 118 19.90 36.11 9.53
CA ALA A 118 21.21 35.95 8.89
C ALA A 118 21.30 34.70 7.98
N SER A 119 20.19 33.95 7.79
CA SER A 119 20.19 32.77 6.95
C SER A 119 20.56 33.09 5.50
N PRO A 120 21.54 32.40 4.91
CA PRO A 120 21.95 32.65 3.51
C PRO A 120 20.95 32.02 2.51
N ILE A 121 20.11 31.12 2.94
CA ILE A 121 19.15 30.40 2.10
C ILE A 121 17.74 30.67 2.61
N ASN A 122 16.86 31.01 1.70
CA ASN A 122 15.41 31.09 1.92
C ASN A 122 14.66 30.38 0.81
N LEU A 123 13.35 30.22 0.94
CA LEU A 123 12.57 29.50 -0.03
C LEU A 123 12.67 30.12 -1.44
N ASN A 124 12.72 31.42 -1.56
CA ASN A 124 12.88 32.09 -2.85
C ASN A 124 14.23 31.75 -3.52
N THR A 125 15.31 31.55 -2.73
CA THR A 125 16.60 31.09 -3.26
C THR A 125 16.45 29.73 -3.95
N ILE A 126 15.67 28.82 -3.38
CA ILE A 126 15.41 27.48 -3.97
C ILE A 126 14.51 27.61 -5.19
N LEU A 127 13.39 28.33 -5.08
CA LEU A 127 12.46 28.57 -6.20
C LEU A 127 13.09 29.27 -7.40
N SER A 128 14.16 30.03 -7.18
CA SER A 128 14.89 30.76 -8.22
C SER A 128 16.11 29.98 -8.74
N SER A 129 16.40 28.81 -8.22
CA SER A 129 17.56 27.99 -8.65
C SER A 129 17.35 27.30 -10.00
N GLY A 130 16.10 27.16 -10.41
CA GLY A 130 15.70 26.52 -11.68
C GLY A 130 14.18 26.60 -11.88
N ASP A 131 13.73 26.03 -12.94
CA ASP A 131 12.30 25.88 -13.29
C ASP A 131 11.73 24.48 -12.98
N GLY A 132 12.55 23.60 -12.39
CA GLY A 132 12.16 22.21 -12.09
C GLY A 132 12.05 21.33 -13.34
N VAL A 133 12.55 21.78 -14.49
CA VAL A 133 12.56 21.01 -15.74
C VAL A 133 13.98 20.58 -16.10
N VAL A 134 14.11 19.33 -16.52
CA VAL A 134 15.41 18.84 -17.01
C VAL A 134 15.80 19.59 -18.29
N PRO A 135 16.98 20.26 -18.35
CA PRO A 135 17.35 21.18 -19.43
C PRO A 135 17.27 20.59 -20.84
N ALA A 136 17.53 19.30 -20.98
CA ALA A 136 17.46 18.63 -22.29
C ALA A 136 16.03 18.53 -22.83
N TYR A 137 15.06 18.33 -21.93
CA TYR A 137 13.62 18.27 -22.29
C TYR A 137 13.05 19.68 -22.50
N ASP A 138 13.48 20.66 -21.71
CA ASP A 138 13.12 22.06 -21.90
C ASP A 138 13.58 22.57 -23.27
N ALA A 139 14.85 22.39 -23.60
CA ALA A 139 15.42 22.74 -24.91
C ALA A 139 14.71 22.05 -26.08
N ALA A 140 14.17 20.85 -25.86
CA ALA A 140 13.40 20.11 -26.85
C ALA A 140 11.91 20.54 -26.91
N GLY A 141 11.44 21.41 -26.01
CA GLY A 141 10.08 21.91 -25.96
C GLY A 141 9.09 20.98 -25.23
N PHE A 142 9.58 20.07 -24.37
CA PHE A 142 8.75 19.18 -23.53
C PHE A 142 8.68 19.72 -22.08
N ASN A 143 8.23 20.95 -21.93
CA ASN A 143 8.21 21.68 -20.65
C ASN A 143 6.79 22.11 -20.21
N GLY A 144 5.76 21.80 -21.00
CA GLY A 144 4.39 22.24 -20.69
C GLY A 144 3.66 21.32 -19.70
N ASN A 145 4.03 20.03 -19.63
CA ASN A 145 3.41 19.03 -18.76
C ASN A 145 4.44 18.06 -18.21
N ALA A 146 4.13 17.45 -17.07
CA ALA A 146 4.88 16.30 -16.58
C ALA A 146 4.84 15.15 -17.59
N LEU A 147 6.01 14.71 -18.06
CA LEU A 147 6.17 13.67 -19.07
C LEU A 147 6.34 12.31 -18.39
N THR A 148 5.25 11.61 -18.20
CA THR A 148 5.25 10.29 -17.58
C THR A 148 5.80 9.24 -18.55
N ALA A 149 6.80 8.49 -18.11
CA ALA A 149 7.38 7.37 -18.83
C ALA A 149 7.26 6.07 -18.03
N PHE A 150 7.17 4.95 -18.76
CA PHE A 150 7.34 3.60 -18.23
C PHE A 150 8.70 3.10 -18.66
N ILE A 151 9.62 3.02 -17.70
CA ILE A 151 11.03 2.70 -17.96
C ILE A 151 11.43 1.35 -17.36
N PRO A 152 12.27 0.54 -18.02
CA PRO A 152 12.68 -0.79 -17.57
C PRO A 152 13.78 -0.71 -16.50
N ALA A 153 13.57 0.11 -15.46
CA ALA A 153 14.56 0.40 -14.41
C ALA A 153 14.23 -0.30 -13.07
N GLY A 154 13.08 -0.95 -12.99
CA GLY A 154 12.66 -1.65 -11.78
C GLY A 154 13.47 -2.91 -11.51
N SER A 155 13.66 -3.17 -10.23
CA SER A 155 14.33 -4.38 -9.76
C SER A 155 13.71 -4.86 -8.46
N SER A 156 13.61 -6.18 -8.29
CA SER A 156 13.15 -6.80 -7.05
C SER A 156 13.99 -8.01 -6.69
N ILE A 157 14.01 -8.35 -5.42
CA ILE A 157 14.59 -9.60 -4.93
C ILE A 157 13.73 -10.14 -3.80
N TYR A 158 13.34 -11.40 -3.93
CA TYR A 158 12.58 -12.15 -2.95
C TYR A 158 13.39 -13.33 -2.43
N HIS A 159 13.37 -13.52 -1.13
CA HIS A 159 13.89 -14.70 -0.46
C HIS A 159 12.83 -15.22 0.49
N GLY A 160 12.50 -16.50 0.39
CA GLY A 160 11.51 -17.14 1.26
C GLY A 160 11.95 -18.52 1.73
N LEU A 161 11.72 -18.81 3.00
CA LEU A 161 11.78 -20.16 3.56
C LEU A 161 10.36 -20.61 3.85
N ALA A 162 9.86 -21.55 3.05
CA ALA A 162 8.53 -22.14 3.21
C ALA A 162 8.67 -23.51 3.89
N THR A 163 7.88 -23.74 4.93
CA THR A 163 7.82 -25.00 5.65
C THR A 163 6.39 -25.48 5.69
N GLN A 164 6.14 -26.72 5.30
CA GLN A 164 4.82 -27.33 5.35
C GLN A 164 4.89 -28.68 6.07
N LEU A 165 4.03 -28.84 7.07
CA LEU A 165 3.78 -30.11 7.75
C LEU A 165 2.40 -30.62 7.33
N THR A 166 2.36 -31.82 6.76
CA THR A 166 1.12 -32.50 6.40
C THR A 166 1.01 -33.79 7.19
N ARG A 167 -0.15 -34.02 7.79
CA ARG A 167 -0.54 -35.31 8.35
C ARG A 167 -1.72 -35.86 7.57
N ARG A 168 -1.58 -37.07 7.03
CA ARG A 168 -2.70 -37.76 6.39
C ARG A 168 -3.76 -38.13 7.42
N MET A 169 -5.01 -38.29 6.97
CA MET A 169 -6.08 -38.75 7.85
C MET A 169 -5.72 -40.11 8.49
N SER A 170 -5.48 -40.08 9.78
CA SER A 170 -5.14 -41.24 10.58
C SER A 170 -5.71 -41.07 11.98
N HIS A 171 -6.38 -42.12 12.49
CA HIS A 171 -7.07 -42.09 13.80
C HIS A 171 -8.01 -40.88 13.95
N GLY A 172 -8.70 -40.51 12.86
CA GLY A 172 -9.64 -39.35 12.86
C GLY A 172 -9.00 -37.98 12.76
N LEU A 173 -7.70 -37.85 12.63
CA LEU A 173 -7.03 -36.53 12.55
C LEU A 173 -6.25 -36.37 11.25
N GLN A 174 -6.55 -35.29 10.53
CA GLN A 174 -5.79 -34.75 9.41
C GLN A 174 -5.32 -33.35 9.75
N LEU A 175 -4.09 -32.98 9.36
CA LEU A 175 -3.51 -31.66 9.60
C LEU A 175 -2.70 -31.21 8.40
N VAL A 176 -2.84 -29.93 8.03
CA VAL A 176 -1.92 -29.22 7.14
C VAL A 176 -1.55 -27.92 7.83
N GLY A 177 -0.27 -27.73 8.12
CA GLY A 177 0.28 -26.48 8.64
C GLY A 177 1.35 -25.98 7.69
N ALA A 178 1.25 -24.71 7.26
CA ALA A 178 2.23 -24.08 6.38
C ALA A 178 2.70 -22.77 7.02
N TYR A 179 3.99 -22.55 7.00
CA TYR A 179 4.62 -21.33 7.46
C TYR A 179 5.67 -20.86 6.45
N THR A 180 5.60 -19.57 6.12
CA THR A 180 6.58 -18.92 5.26
C THR A 180 7.17 -17.74 6.00
N TYR A 181 8.50 -17.71 6.09
CA TYR A 181 9.27 -16.52 6.42
C TYR A 181 9.88 -15.99 5.13
N SER A 182 9.60 -14.73 4.79
CA SER A 182 10.07 -14.18 3.53
C SER A 182 10.48 -12.71 3.63
N HIS A 183 11.23 -12.27 2.64
CA HIS A 183 11.63 -10.89 2.48
C HIS A 183 11.64 -10.51 1.00
N LEU A 184 10.84 -9.53 0.65
CA LEU A 184 10.81 -8.93 -0.67
C LEU A 184 11.31 -7.49 -0.60
N ILE A 185 12.34 -7.18 -1.38
CA ILE A 185 12.88 -5.84 -1.56
C ILE A 185 12.68 -5.44 -3.01
N ASP A 186 12.22 -4.22 -3.24
CA ASP A 186 12.12 -3.62 -4.57
C ASP A 186 12.49 -2.13 -4.55
N ASN A 187 12.57 -1.49 -5.71
CA ASN A 187 12.74 -0.05 -5.86
C ASN A 187 11.48 0.64 -6.43
N SER A 188 10.44 -0.14 -6.78
CA SER A 188 9.09 0.32 -7.08
C SER A 188 8.16 -0.87 -6.93
N THR A 189 6.98 -0.71 -6.33
CA THR A 189 6.15 -1.89 -6.05
C THR A 189 5.28 -2.10 -7.25
N ALA A 190 4.66 -1.67 -8.00
CA ALA A 190 3.90 -2.04 -9.19
C ALA A 190 3.15 -0.84 -9.80
N ASP A 191 3.16 -0.80 -11.12
CA ASP A 191 2.48 0.28 -11.85
C ASP A 191 0.96 0.25 -11.71
N PHE A 192 0.40 -0.94 -11.52
CA PHE A 192 -1.05 -1.17 -11.51
C PHE A 192 -1.63 -1.32 -10.10
N HIS A 193 -0.78 -1.31 -9.08
CA HIS A 193 -1.24 -1.36 -7.69
C HIS A 193 -1.60 0.04 -7.19
N THR A 194 -2.53 0.11 -6.25
CA THR A 194 -2.89 1.39 -5.64
C THR A 194 -1.69 2.07 -5.00
N THR A 195 -1.60 3.37 -5.17
CA THR A 195 -0.49 4.19 -4.70
C THR A 195 -0.78 4.93 -3.41
N ASP A 196 -1.87 4.59 -2.73
CA ASP A 196 -2.24 5.26 -1.48
C ASP A 196 -1.30 4.88 -0.33
N LEU A 197 -0.87 3.62 -0.26
CA LEU A 197 0.03 3.13 0.79
C LEU A 197 1.49 3.44 0.51
N THR A 198 1.90 3.32 -0.75
CA THR A 198 3.25 3.65 -1.21
C THR A 198 3.17 4.27 -2.60
N PRO A 199 3.80 5.43 -2.80
CA PRO A 199 3.85 6.04 -4.13
C PRO A 199 4.51 5.11 -5.13
N ARG A 200 3.95 5.01 -6.34
CA ARG A 200 4.55 4.23 -7.43
C ARG A 200 5.65 4.98 -8.17
N ARG A 201 5.66 6.32 -8.06
CA ARG A 201 6.74 7.16 -8.54
C ARG A 201 7.76 7.38 -7.43
N GLN A 202 9.01 7.42 -7.79
CA GLN A 202 10.11 7.74 -6.89
C GLN A 202 10.03 9.18 -6.40
N GLN A 203 10.66 9.46 -5.26
CA GLN A 203 10.77 10.81 -4.74
C GLN A 203 11.75 11.66 -5.58
N ASP A 204 12.87 11.06 -5.97
CA ASP A 204 13.88 11.66 -6.84
C ASP A 204 13.84 10.94 -8.18
N PHE A 205 13.49 11.65 -9.25
CA PHE A 205 13.38 11.06 -10.60
C PHE A 205 14.75 10.69 -11.21
N GLU A 206 15.83 11.21 -10.68
CA GLU A 206 17.19 10.93 -11.12
C GLU A 206 17.82 9.74 -10.38
N ASP A 207 17.36 9.39 -9.16
CA ASP A 207 17.89 8.28 -8.35
C ASP A 207 16.81 7.29 -7.87
N LEU A 208 16.43 6.38 -8.76
CA LEU A 208 15.53 5.27 -8.42
C LEU A 208 16.10 4.32 -7.34
N ASN A 209 17.44 4.29 -7.15
CA ASN A 209 18.04 3.43 -6.13
C ASN A 209 17.81 3.93 -4.72
N ALA A 210 17.61 5.23 -4.53
CA ALA A 210 17.21 5.81 -3.24
C ALA A 210 15.87 5.25 -2.74
N ASP A 211 15.04 4.70 -3.63
CA ASP A 211 13.75 4.08 -3.30
C ASP A 211 13.84 2.59 -2.96
N ARG A 212 15.05 2.00 -3.01
CA ARG A 212 15.23 0.58 -2.70
C ARG A 212 14.93 0.28 -1.23
N SER A 213 13.87 -0.47 -0.97
CA SER A 213 13.38 -0.74 0.39
C SER A 213 12.53 -2.02 0.44
N ASN A 214 11.93 -2.33 1.59
CA ASN A 214 10.89 -3.34 1.66
C ASN A 214 9.83 -3.05 0.60
N SER A 215 9.40 -4.08 -0.13
CA SER A 215 8.24 -3.95 -1.02
C SER A 215 6.95 -3.72 -0.21
N ALA A 216 5.97 -3.02 -0.77
CA ALA A 216 4.64 -3.01 -0.19
C ALA A 216 4.00 -4.43 -0.14
N LEU A 217 4.44 -5.32 -1.03
CA LEU A 217 4.01 -6.73 -1.08
C LEU A 217 4.82 -7.66 -0.16
N ASP A 218 5.75 -7.14 0.64
CA ASP A 218 6.53 -7.94 1.58
C ASP A 218 5.71 -8.31 2.81
N HIS A 219 5.36 -9.58 2.91
CA HIS A 219 4.76 -10.17 4.11
C HIS A 219 5.79 -11.05 4.80
N ARG A 220 6.41 -10.52 5.86
CA ARG A 220 7.52 -11.16 6.54
C ARG A 220 7.19 -12.54 7.11
N HIS A 221 5.97 -12.71 7.63
CA HIS A 221 5.47 -13.94 8.21
C HIS A 221 4.09 -14.27 7.66
N ARG A 222 3.93 -15.48 7.15
CA ARG A 222 2.64 -16.04 6.77
C ARG A 222 2.49 -17.41 7.38
N PHE A 223 1.42 -17.64 8.12
CA PHE A 223 1.09 -18.92 8.74
C PHE A 223 -0.34 -19.31 8.41
N THR A 224 -0.54 -20.55 7.99
CA THR A 224 -1.86 -21.13 7.77
C THR A 224 -1.88 -22.52 8.37
N MET A 225 -2.92 -22.83 9.11
CA MET A 225 -3.15 -24.16 9.66
C MET A 225 -4.58 -24.58 9.39
N ALA A 226 -4.76 -25.75 8.81
CA ALA A 226 -6.06 -26.39 8.63
C ALA A 226 -6.02 -27.77 9.28
N LEU A 227 -7.02 -28.06 10.09
CA LEU A 227 -7.19 -29.33 10.78
C LEU A 227 -8.56 -29.90 10.48
N VAL A 228 -8.66 -31.19 10.32
CA VAL A 228 -9.92 -31.95 10.31
C VAL A 228 -9.83 -33.03 11.37
N TYR A 229 -10.72 -32.99 12.34
CA TYR A 229 -10.85 -34.00 13.36
C TYR A 229 -12.22 -34.67 13.27
N ASP A 230 -12.21 -35.92 12.81
CA ASP A 230 -13.40 -36.82 12.74
C ASP A 230 -13.32 -37.73 13.96
N GLU A 231 -14.20 -37.53 14.92
CA GLU A 231 -14.23 -38.23 16.20
C GLU A 231 -14.22 -39.78 16.02
N PRO A 232 -13.18 -40.48 16.47
CA PRO A 232 -13.05 -41.91 16.25
C PRO A 232 -13.62 -42.82 17.37
N PHE A 233 -13.81 -42.27 18.59
CA PHE A 233 -13.95 -43.06 19.82
C PHE A 233 -15.30 -43.77 19.94
N PHE A 234 -16.37 -43.12 19.46
CA PHE A 234 -17.74 -43.64 19.63
C PHE A 234 -18.31 -44.35 18.41
N LYS A 235 -17.50 -44.55 17.35
CA LYS A 235 -17.96 -45.17 16.10
C LYS A 235 -18.45 -46.60 16.29
N GLY A 236 -17.87 -47.39 17.22
CA GLY A 236 -18.25 -48.74 17.59
C GLY A 236 -19.28 -48.87 18.73
N SER A 237 -19.75 -47.75 19.28
CA SER A 237 -20.69 -47.75 20.39
C SER A 237 -22.12 -48.03 19.94
N ASN A 238 -23.04 -48.26 20.90
CA ASN A 238 -24.47 -48.40 20.61
C ASN A 238 -25.04 -47.18 19.87
N ALA A 239 -26.18 -47.35 19.22
CA ALA A 239 -26.76 -46.32 18.33
C ALA A 239 -27.01 -44.98 19.08
N PHE A 240 -27.41 -45.01 20.34
CA PHE A 240 -27.66 -43.83 21.13
C PHE A 240 -26.35 -43.06 21.41
N THR A 241 -25.33 -43.72 21.99
CA THR A 241 -24.04 -43.14 22.29
C THR A 241 -23.36 -42.60 21.03
N ARG A 242 -23.38 -43.35 19.94
CA ARG A 242 -22.81 -42.93 18.67
C ARG A 242 -23.51 -41.69 18.10
N ASN A 243 -24.83 -41.60 18.15
CA ASN A 243 -25.58 -40.48 17.63
C ASN A 243 -25.56 -39.24 18.56
N VAL A 244 -25.33 -39.40 19.87
CA VAL A 244 -25.28 -38.26 20.82
C VAL A 244 -23.84 -37.76 20.98
N LEU A 245 -22.89 -38.63 21.28
CA LEU A 245 -21.49 -38.25 21.57
C LEU A 245 -20.54 -38.39 20.37
N GLY A 246 -20.77 -39.37 19.51
CA GLY A 246 -19.95 -39.66 18.34
C GLY A 246 -20.37 -38.91 17.07
N ASN A 247 -19.74 -39.26 15.95
CA ASN A 247 -20.01 -38.72 14.61
C ASN A 247 -19.89 -37.20 14.51
N TRP A 248 -19.01 -36.60 15.30
CA TRP A 248 -18.62 -35.20 15.17
C TRP A 248 -17.42 -35.07 14.25
N GLU A 249 -17.45 -34.05 13.40
CA GLU A 249 -16.29 -33.57 12.66
C GLU A 249 -16.08 -32.10 13.00
N ILE A 250 -14.86 -31.73 13.34
CA ILE A 250 -14.47 -30.34 13.64
C ILE A 250 -13.31 -29.99 12.70
N ALA A 251 -13.47 -28.89 11.96
CA ALA A 251 -12.47 -28.44 11.00
C ALA A 251 -12.17 -26.94 11.18
N PRO A 252 -11.25 -26.57 12.08
CA PRO A 252 -10.76 -25.22 12.21
C PRO A 252 -9.72 -24.89 11.14
N ILE A 253 -9.71 -23.62 10.73
CA ILE A 253 -8.69 -23.03 9.87
C ILE A 253 -8.20 -21.75 10.55
N TYR A 254 -6.90 -21.59 10.69
CA TYR A 254 -6.28 -20.39 11.20
C TYR A 254 -5.34 -19.79 10.16
N THR A 255 -5.44 -18.49 9.92
CA THR A 255 -4.59 -17.75 9.00
C THR A 255 -4.04 -16.52 9.71
N TYR A 256 -2.73 -16.35 9.64
CA TYR A 256 -2.01 -15.16 10.08
C TYR A 256 -1.08 -14.67 8.97
N GLN A 257 -1.04 -13.36 8.76
CA GLN A 257 -0.12 -12.72 7.83
C GLN A 257 0.27 -11.34 8.38
N THR A 258 1.57 -11.02 8.37
CA THR A 258 2.04 -9.66 8.70
C THR A 258 1.47 -8.64 7.72
N GLY A 259 1.25 -7.43 8.21
CA GLY A 259 0.71 -6.33 7.42
C GLY A 259 1.60 -5.91 6.24
N GLU A 260 1.06 -5.04 5.42
CA GLU A 260 1.75 -4.43 4.28
C GLU A 260 2.66 -3.29 4.75
N TRP A 261 3.74 -3.06 4.02
CA TRP A 261 4.61 -1.92 4.26
C TRP A 261 4.05 -0.66 3.59
N MET A 262 4.17 0.48 4.29
CA MET A 262 3.62 1.75 3.88
C MET A 262 4.65 2.87 4.03
N THR A 263 4.47 3.93 3.24
CA THR A 263 5.37 5.08 3.21
C THR A 263 4.75 6.29 3.92
N ALA A 264 5.50 6.87 4.87
CA ALA A 264 5.13 8.16 5.44
C ALA A 264 5.32 9.27 4.38
N GLN A 265 4.26 10.03 4.11
CA GLN A 265 4.18 11.01 3.03
C GLN A 265 4.03 12.43 3.56
N SER A 266 4.62 13.40 2.89
CA SER A 266 4.50 14.83 3.24
C SER A 266 3.12 15.40 2.95
N GLY A 267 2.46 14.88 1.91
CA GLY A 267 1.19 15.40 1.42
C GLY A 267 1.29 16.71 0.62
N ILE A 268 2.51 17.15 0.32
CA ILE A 268 2.81 18.32 -0.53
C ILE A 268 4.06 18.06 -1.37
N ASP A 269 4.30 18.86 -2.38
CA ASP A 269 5.51 18.87 -3.20
C ASP A 269 6.66 19.54 -2.43
N ALA A 270 7.36 18.73 -1.62
CA ALA A 270 8.41 19.22 -0.72
C ALA A 270 9.71 19.52 -1.45
N ASN A 271 10.07 18.70 -2.45
CA ASN A 271 11.28 18.85 -3.24
C ASN A 271 11.13 19.81 -4.43
N LEU A 272 9.92 20.34 -4.64
CA LEU A 272 9.58 21.34 -5.66
C LEU A 272 9.86 20.86 -7.09
N ASN A 273 9.55 19.61 -7.36
CA ASN A 273 9.64 19.00 -8.69
C ASN A 273 8.30 18.96 -9.46
N GLY A 274 7.22 19.48 -8.87
CA GLY A 274 5.88 19.49 -9.46
C GLY A 274 5.08 18.20 -9.24
N ASP A 275 5.58 17.19 -8.50
CA ASP A 275 4.87 15.95 -8.18
C ASP A 275 4.87 15.63 -6.67
N GLN A 276 3.81 16.00 -5.99
CA GLN A 276 3.66 15.69 -4.56
C GLN A 276 3.50 14.19 -4.22
N ALA A 277 3.31 13.32 -5.22
CA ALA A 277 2.96 11.92 -4.96
C ALA A 277 4.13 11.07 -4.46
N GLY A 278 5.37 11.46 -4.78
CA GLY A 278 6.60 10.80 -4.34
C GLY A 278 7.14 11.31 -3.01
N ASP A 279 6.69 12.49 -2.56
CA ASP A 279 7.29 13.20 -1.45
C ASP A 279 7.10 12.54 -0.10
N ARG A 280 8.22 12.27 0.54
CA ARG A 280 8.29 11.61 1.85
C ARG A 280 8.57 12.64 2.96
N THR A 281 8.58 12.14 4.16
CA THR A 281 8.80 12.90 5.39
C THR A 281 10.29 13.03 5.72
N ILE A 282 10.59 13.73 6.80
CA ILE A 282 11.90 13.78 7.41
C ILE A 282 11.92 12.81 8.59
N THR A 283 12.93 11.95 8.66
CA THR A 283 13.13 11.07 9.81
C THR A 283 13.87 11.82 10.91
N ASN A 284 13.26 11.91 12.10
CA ASN A 284 13.94 12.36 13.30
C ASN A 284 14.63 11.19 13.99
N PRO A 285 15.97 11.12 14.03
CA PRO A 285 16.70 10.00 14.65
C PRO A 285 16.43 9.86 16.15
N ALA A 286 16.06 10.94 16.83
CA ALA A 286 15.71 10.94 18.25
C ALA A 286 14.23 10.61 18.51
N GLY A 287 13.42 10.53 17.46
CA GLY A 287 11.99 10.24 17.58
C GLY A 287 11.72 8.78 17.88
N VAL A 288 10.63 8.51 18.60
CA VAL A 288 10.28 7.17 19.07
C VAL A 288 8.97 6.68 18.47
N GLY A 289 8.87 5.36 18.23
CA GLY A 289 7.67 4.72 17.72
C GLY A 289 7.29 5.18 16.31
N VAL A 290 6.02 4.95 15.94
CA VAL A 290 5.42 5.50 14.72
C VAL A 290 4.62 6.74 15.10
N THR A 291 5.31 7.87 15.24
CA THR A 291 4.72 9.14 15.69
C THR A 291 4.96 10.24 14.66
N GLY A 292 3.95 11.06 14.43
CA GLY A 292 3.96 12.10 13.42
C GLY A 292 4.00 13.52 13.98
N SER A 293 4.57 14.46 13.21
CA SER A 293 4.56 15.88 13.46
C SER A 293 4.36 16.68 12.18
N GLY A 294 3.48 17.65 12.23
CA GLY A 294 3.52 18.78 11.30
C GLY A 294 4.68 19.73 11.63
N VAL A 295 4.75 20.81 10.88
CA VAL A 295 5.76 21.86 11.07
C VAL A 295 5.11 23.23 11.13
N VAL A 296 5.86 24.22 11.65
CA VAL A 296 5.58 25.65 11.52
C VAL A 296 6.72 26.32 10.77
N PRO A 297 6.46 27.31 9.92
CA PRO A 297 7.51 28.02 9.21
C PRO A 297 8.33 28.89 10.17
N LEU A 298 9.59 29.04 9.84
CA LEU A 298 10.51 29.98 10.50
C LEU A 298 10.81 31.11 9.51
N CYS A 299 10.46 32.31 9.89
CA CYS A 299 10.56 33.47 9.02
C CYS A 299 11.53 34.52 9.57
N THR A 300 12.12 35.29 8.67
CA THR A 300 12.86 36.52 9.02
C THR A 300 11.89 37.62 9.48
N THR A 301 12.41 38.67 10.08
CA THR A 301 11.62 39.86 10.48
C THR A 301 11.17 40.75 9.30
N ALA A 302 11.40 40.30 8.05
CA ALA A 302 10.94 40.99 6.85
C ALA A 302 9.41 40.99 6.71
N ILE A 303 8.73 40.07 7.40
CA ILE A 303 7.26 40.02 7.47
C ILE A 303 6.78 39.99 8.93
N PRO A 304 5.55 40.44 9.20
CA PRO A 304 4.96 40.32 10.53
C PRO A 304 4.84 38.85 10.95
N ALA A 305 4.96 38.55 12.23
CA ALA A 305 4.81 37.18 12.74
C ALA A 305 3.43 36.54 12.41
N SER A 306 2.37 37.35 12.29
CA SER A 306 1.05 36.92 11.88
C SER A 306 0.98 36.37 10.44
N GLU A 307 1.90 36.81 9.59
CA GLU A 307 1.99 36.35 8.18
C GLU A 307 2.89 35.12 8.03
N CYS A 308 3.70 34.78 9.04
CA CYS A 308 4.56 33.61 9.03
C CYS A 308 3.75 32.32 9.31
N THR A 309 2.95 31.91 8.35
CA THR A 309 2.06 30.74 8.44
C THR A 309 2.27 29.81 7.25
N LEU A 310 1.93 28.53 7.41
CA LEU A 310 2.04 27.54 6.31
C LEU A 310 1.23 27.98 5.07
N ALA A 311 0.09 28.62 5.26
CA ALA A 311 -0.73 29.11 4.16
C ALA A 311 -0.04 30.22 3.34
N ASN A 312 0.87 30.96 3.95
CA ASN A 312 1.54 32.11 3.35
C ASN A 312 2.98 31.84 2.87
N VAL A 313 3.49 30.62 3.04
CA VAL A 313 4.88 30.25 2.69
C VAL A 313 5.22 30.64 1.24
N LEU A 314 4.33 30.37 0.30
CA LEU A 314 4.52 30.69 -1.12
C LEU A 314 4.23 32.16 -1.44
N ASN A 315 3.51 32.89 -0.57
CA ASN A 315 3.27 34.31 -0.74
C ASN A 315 4.48 35.15 -0.31
N PHE A 316 5.27 34.65 0.66
CA PHE A 316 6.46 35.34 1.20
C PHE A 316 7.71 34.43 1.18
N PRO A 317 8.08 33.86 0.03
CA PRO A 317 9.16 32.87 -0.02
C PRO A 317 10.52 33.43 0.39
N SER A 318 10.78 34.73 0.19
CA SER A 318 12.01 35.38 0.61
C SER A 318 12.16 35.51 2.12
N ALA A 319 11.06 35.44 2.87
CA ALA A 319 11.07 35.51 4.32
C ALA A 319 11.19 34.14 5.00
N VAL A 320 10.85 33.05 4.32
CA VAL A 320 10.86 31.70 4.88
C VAL A 320 12.25 31.10 4.79
N VAL A 321 12.84 30.76 5.94
CA VAL A 321 14.24 30.29 6.06
C VAL A 321 14.38 28.91 6.69
N GLY A 322 13.29 28.26 7.04
CA GLY A 322 13.27 26.92 7.62
C GLY A 322 11.93 26.58 8.25
N TYR A 323 11.92 25.48 8.94
CA TYR A 323 10.73 24.96 9.63
C TYR A 323 11.11 24.46 11.02
N ALA A 324 10.14 24.43 11.94
CA ALA A 324 10.26 23.76 13.22
C ALA A 324 9.15 22.72 13.40
N ALA A 325 9.49 21.54 13.88
CA ALA A 325 8.54 20.50 14.20
C ALA A 325 7.59 20.94 15.32
N THR A 326 6.28 20.68 15.16
CA THR A 326 5.30 20.96 16.22
C THR A 326 5.37 19.96 17.38
N ASN A 327 5.87 18.75 17.09
CA ASN A 327 6.21 17.73 18.08
C ASN A 327 7.67 17.28 17.90
N PRO A 328 8.61 17.82 18.70
CA PRO A 328 10.04 17.50 18.59
C PRO A 328 10.39 16.03 18.84
N SER A 329 9.53 15.29 19.54
CA SER A 329 9.75 13.89 19.88
C SER A 329 9.20 12.92 18.81
N ALA A 330 8.52 13.43 17.78
CA ALA A 330 7.97 12.59 16.72
C ALA A 330 9.09 12.04 15.84
N LYS A 331 8.91 10.81 15.35
CA LYS A 331 9.85 10.15 14.45
C LYS A 331 9.71 10.65 13.01
N TYR A 332 8.48 10.85 12.55
CA TYR A 332 8.17 11.32 11.19
C TYR A 332 7.76 12.78 11.23
N ILE A 333 8.54 13.63 10.60
CA ILE A 333 8.29 15.08 10.51
C ILE A 333 7.88 15.37 9.07
N GLN A 334 6.81 16.15 8.88
CA GLN A 334 6.42 16.62 7.56
C GLN A 334 7.59 17.39 6.90
N ALA A 335 7.99 17.00 5.70
CA ALA A 335 8.80 17.86 4.85
C ALA A 335 7.88 18.87 4.18
N TYR A 336 8.14 20.17 4.34
CA TYR A 336 7.36 21.22 3.70
C TYR A 336 8.15 21.82 2.52
N TYR A 337 7.56 22.74 1.75
CA TYR A 337 8.18 23.32 0.56
C TYR A 337 9.64 23.72 0.78
N GLY A 338 10.53 23.18 -0.01
CA GLY A 338 11.97 23.45 0.10
C GLY A 338 12.72 22.62 1.15
N ALA A 339 12.06 21.76 1.92
CA ALA A 339 12.71 20.91 2.91
C ALA A 339 13.19 19.60 2.29
N LEU A 340 14.37 19.12 2.71
CA LEU A 340 14.94 17.86 2.24
C LEU A 340 14.33 16.67 3.00
N ALA A 341 13.53 15.87 2.32
CA ALA A 341 12.98 14.63 2.86
C ALA A 341 14.09 13.57 3.02
N THR A 342 14.09 12.88 4.15
CA THR A 342 15.12 11.88 4.50
C THR A 342 14.56 10.51 4.87
N THR A 343 13.22 10.37 4.95
CA THR A 343 12.59 9.10 5.26
C THR A 343 12.66 8.16 4.06
N GLY A 344 13.03 6.91 4.30
CA GLY A 344 12.98 5.87 3.29
C GLY A 344 11.55 5.51 2.87
N ARG A 345 11.41 4.85 1.74
CA ARG A 345 10.15 4.25 1.28
C ARG A 345 9.79 3.05 2.18
N ASN A 346 8.51 2.82 2.44
CA ASN A 346 7.97 1.64 3.14
C ASN A 346 8.62 1.40 4.52
N THR A 347 8.50 2.40 5.40
CA THR A 347 9.05 2.37 6.76
C THR A 347 8.02 2.13 7.86
N ILE A 348 6.73 2.13 7.51
CA ILE A 348 5.62 1.86 8.43
C ILE A 348 5.04 0.49 8.09
N LEU A 349 4.87 -0.37 9.10
CA LEU A 349 4.23 -1.68 8.95
C LEU A 349 2.75 -1.55 9.33
N GLY A 350 1.87 -1.92 8.42
CA GLY A 350 0.43 -1.93 8.61
C GLY A 350 -0.07 -3.05 9.53
N PRO A 351 -1.37 -3.05 9.83
CA PRO A 351 -1.98 -4.06 10.68
C PRO A 351 -1.92 -5.45 10.03
N PRO A 352 -1.71 -6.51 10.83
CA PRO A 352 -1.68 -7.89 10.34
C PRO A 352 -3.10 -8.40 10.06
N THR A 353 -3.20 -9.40 9.17
CA THR A 353 -4.38 -10.26 9.04
C THR A 353 -4.31 -11.38 10.08
N ASN A 354 -5.39 -11.59 10.81
CA ASN A 354 -5.51 -12.64 11.82
C ASN A 354 -6.93 -13.18 11.81
N ASN A 355 -7.13 -14.35 11.21
CA ASN A 355 -8.44 -14.93 11.01
C ASN A 355 -8.54 -16.37 11.53
N PHE A 356 -9.64 -16.69 12.20
CA PHE A 356 -9.94 -18.03 12.70
C PHE A 356 -11.35 -18.44 12.27
N ASP A 357 -11.41 -19.38 11.34
CA ASP A 357 -12.64 -20.02 10.87
C ASP A 357 -12.81 -21.38 11.50
N ALA A 358 -14.03 -21.84 11.70
CA ALA A 358 -14.28 -23.19 12.21
C ALA A 358 -15.57 -23.77 11.62
N THR A 359 -15.52 -25.06 11.31
CA THR A 359 -16.66 -25.84 10.91
C THR A 359 -16.88 -26.96 11.92
N ALA A 360 -18.12 -27.15 12.36
CA ALA A 360 -18.54 -28.30 13.14
C ALA A 360 -19.68 -29.03 12.40
N ILE A 361 -19.49 -30.32 12.18
CA ILE A 361 -20.48 -31.18 11.50
C ILE A 361 -20.89 -32.27 12.46
N LYS A 362 -22.19 -32.45 12.60
CA LYS A 362 -22.80 -33.57 13.32
C LYS A 362 -23.56 -34.47 12.38
N ARG A 363 -23.21 -35.78 12.37
CA ARG A 363 -23.87 -36.77 11.57
C ARG A 363 -24.74 -37.67 12.43
N PHE A 364 -26.00 -37.88 12.00
CA PHE A 364 -26.95 -38.82 12.62
C PHE A 364 -27.22 -39.93 11.64
N THR A 365 -26.99 -41.19 12.06
CA THR A 365 -27.36 -42.35 11.31
C THR A 365 -28.72 -42.88 11.85
N ILE A 366 -29.79 -42.65 11.10
CA ILE A 366 -31.15 -43.09 11.46
C ILE A 366 -31.33 -44.56 11.09
N THR A 367 -31.00 -44.90 9.83
CA THR A 367 -30.93 -46.25 9.31
C THR A 367 -29.73 -46.41 8.39
N GLU A 368 -29.47 -47.60 7.88
CA GLU A 368 -28.40 -47.79 6.89
C GLU A 368 -28.59 -46.90 5.64
N ARG A 369 -29.88 -46.67 5.27
CA ARG A 369 -30.25 -45.87 4.10
C ARG A 369 -30.39 -44.38 4.38
N TYR A 370 -30.88 -43.97 5.57
CA TYR A 370 -31.17 -42.58 5.90
C TYR A 370 -30.12 -42.01 6.86
N LYS A 371 -29.45 -40.98 6.44
CA LYS A 371 -28.48 -40.22 7.25
C LYS A 371 -28.82 -38.72 7.22
N VAL A 372 -28.62 -38.03 8.32
CA VAL A 372 -28.81 -36.59 8.43
C VAL A 372 -27.49 -35.96 8.89
N GLU A 373 -27.08 -34.93 8.20
CA GLU A 373 -25.90 -34.15 8.54
C GLU A 373 -26.32 -32.70 8.85
N PHE A 374 -25.98 -32.23 10.04
CA PHE A 374 -26.14 -30.85 10.46
C PHE A 374 -24.76 -30.21 10.55
N GLY A 375 -24.57 -29.09 9.86
CA GLY A 375 -23.30 -28.35 9.82
C GLY A 375 -23.47 -26.92 10.31
N VAL A 376 -22.49 -26.45 11.10
CA VAL A 376 -22.33 -25.07 11.50
C VAL A 376 -20.96 -24.62 11.01
N GLN A 377 -20.92 -23.57 10.19
CA GLN A 377 -19.70 -22.93 9.74
C GLN A 377 -19.66 -21.52 10.33
N ALA A 378 -18.56 -21.18 10.97
CA ALA A 378 -18.31 -19.87 11.52
C ALA A 378 -17.09 -19.27 10.83
N PHE A 379 -17.29 -18.19 10.09
CA PHE A 379 -16.22 -17.39 9.51
C PHE A 379 -15.87 -16.30 10.52
N ASN A 380 -14.59 -16.05 10.71
CA ASN A 380 -14.07 -15.16 11.75
C ASN A 380 -14.75 -15.46 13.11
N LEU A 381 -14.64 -16.72 13.57
CA LEU A 381 -15.32 -17.20 14.80
C LEU A 381 -15.04 -16.31 16.01
N LEU A 382 -13.81 -15.80 16.14
CA LEU A 382 -13.40 -14.95 17.25
C LEU A 382 -13.86 -13.49 17.09
N ASN A 383 -14.48 -13.14 15.96
CA ASN A 383 -14.87 -11.79 15.60
C ASN A 383 -13.71 -10.78 15.70
N HIS A 384 -12.51 -11.21 15.30
CA HIS A 384 -11.34 -10.37 15.29
C HIS A 384 -11.45 -9.34 14.16
N PRO A 385 -11.28 -8.03 14.43
CA PRO A 385 -11.36 -7.02 13.38
C PRO A 385 -10.18 -7.18 12.39
N GLN A 386 -10.49 -7.16 11.10
CA GLN A 386 -9.48 -7.08 10.04
C GLN A 386 -9.38 -5.62 9.62
N PHE A 387 -8.25 -5.00 9.93
CA PHE A 387 -8.05 -3.57 9.71
C PHE A 387 -7.67 -3.26 8.27
N ILE A 388 -8.17 -2.13 7.76
CA ILE A 388 -7.79 -1.61 6.44
C ILE A 388 -6.46 -0.88 6.59
N PRO A 389 -5.41 -1.25 5.84
CA PRO A 389 -4.06 -0.70 6.02
C PRO A 389 -3.93 0.71 5.39
N CYS A 390 -4.72 1.67 5.76
CA CYS A 390 -4.59 3.05 5.31
C CYS A 390 -5.42 4.01 6.14
N CYS A 391 -6.36 3.47 6.92
CA CYS A 391 -7.56 4.24 7.16
C CYS A 391 -8.01 4.20 8.62
N ALA A 392 -8.47 5.35 9.14
CA ALA A 392 -9.11 5.46 10.44
C ALA A 392 -10.63 5.29 10.34
N ALA A 393 -11.25 4.69 11.35
CA ALA A 393 -12.71 4.60 11.45
C ALA A 393 -13.36 5.98 11.72
N GLY A 394 -14.58 6.16 11.24
CA GLY A 394 -15.41 7.32 11.61
C GLY A 394 -15.51 8.43 10.57
N ALA A 395 -15.07 8.19 9.37
CA ALA A 395 -15.18 9.14 8.27
C ALA A 395 -16.32 8.85 7.32
N GLY A 396 -16.92 9.92 6.84
CA GLY A 396 -18.04 9.86 5.91
C GLY A 396 -17.69 9.24 4.56
N PRO A 397 -18.71 8.73 3.81
CA PRO A 397 -18.50 8.25 2.44
C PRO A 397 -17.93 9.37 1.58
N GLY A 398 -16.88 9.08 0.81
CA GLY A 398 -16.19 10.05 -0.06
C GLY A 398 -14.78 10.41 0.39
N ALA A 399 -14.32 9.88 1.49
CA ALA A 399 -13.00 10.14 2.04
C ALA A 399 -11.86 9.43 1.31
N LEU A 400 -12.15 8.51 0.43
CA LEU A 400 -11.20 7.84 -0.46
C LEU A 400 -11.13 8.56 -1.80
N GLY A 401 -10.75 9.85 -1.82
CA GLY A 401 -10.43 10.58 -3.04
C GLY A 401 -11.36 10.33 -4.24
N GLY A 402 -12.67 10.25 -4.04
CA GLY A 402 -13.66 10.02 -5.11
C GLY A 402 -13.72 8.59 -5.65
N ALA A 403 -12.86 7.69 -5.25
CA ALA A 403 -13.01 6.27 -5.54
C ALA A 403 -13.86 5.63 -4.44
N THR A 404 -15.14 5.42 -4.71
CA THR A 404 -15.92 4.42 -4.01
C THR A 404 -15.32 3.06 -4.32
N ASN A 405 -14.33 2.66 -3.57
CA ASN A 405 -13.88 1.29 -3.60
C ASN A 405 -15.04 0.46 -3.03
N ALA A 406 -15.66 -0.35 -3.88
CA ALA A 406 -16.78 -1.21 -3.51
C ALA A 406 -16.43 -2.18 -2.37
N VAL A 407 -15.14 -2.40 -2.12
CA VAL A 407 -14.61 -3.20 -1.01
C VAL A 407 -14.63 -2.41 0.31
N THR A 408 -14.62 -1.10 0.28
CA THR A 408 -14.58 -0.22 1.46
C THR A 408 -15.81 0.68 1.54
N ALA A 409 -17.01 0.12 1.45
CA ALA A 409 -18.26 0.86 1.71
C ALA A 409 -18.30 1.51 3.11
N GLN A 410 -17.22 1.43 3.84
CA GLN A 410 -17.01 2.07 5.14
C GLN A 410 -16.57 3.53 4.96
N ALA A 411 -17.22 4.36 5.73
CA ALA A 411 -16.86 5.76 5.85
C ALA A 411 -15.44 5.92 6.43
N VAL A 412 -14.51 6.42 5.65
CA VAL A 412 -13.14 6.72 6.06
C VAL A 412 -12.94 8.23 6.14
N THR A 413 -12.25 8.75 7.18
CA THR A 413 -12.04 10.19 7.37
C THR A 413 -10.96 10.70 6.42
N GLY A 414 -11.35 11.50 5.44
CA GLY A 414 -10.42 12.17 4.56
C GLY A 414 -9.82 11.25 3.48
N SER A 415 -8.73 11.66 2.89
CA SER A 415 -7.97 10.84 1.95
C SER A 415 -7.39 9.62 2.68
N PRO A 416 -7.25 8.44 2.04
CA PRO A 416 -6.53 7.29 2.59
C PRO A 416 -5.15 7.64 3.12
N ARG A 417 -4.50 8.59 2.49
CA ARG A 417 -3.17 9.10 2.89
C ARG A 417 -3.15 9.82 4.24
N ASN A 418 -4.29 10.24 4.80
CA ASN A 418 -4.30 10.99 6.06
C ASN A 418 -3.66 10.23 7.22
N ALA A 419 -3.77 8.90 7.25
CA ALA A 419 -3.10 8.06 8.23
C ALA A 419 -1.58 7.89 7.97
N LEU A 420 -1.09 8.31 6.81
CA LEU A 420 0.33 8.28 6.43
C LEU A 420 0.97 9.67 6.38
N GLU A 421 0.19 10.73 6.64
CA GLU A 421 0.65 12.13 6.68
C GLU A 421 0.85 12.58 8.13
N PRO A 422 2.08 12.83 8.59
CA PRO A 422 2.41 13.03 10.01
C PRO A 422 1.81 14.30 10.62
N GLN A 423 1.38 15.27 9.83
CA GLN A 423 0.68 16.48 10.28
C GLN A 423 -0.80 16.24 10.61
N ARG A 424 -1.33 15.06 10.29
CA ARG A 424 -2.73 14.72 10.56
C ARG A 424 -2.88 14.12 11.94
N GLY A 425 -3.96 14.46 12.65
CA GLY A 425 -4.26 13.91 13.97
C GLY A 425 -4.58 12.42 13.99
N ILE A 426 -4.64 11.78 12.81
CA ILE A 426 -4.91 10.35 12.61
C ILE A 426 -3.70 9.59 12.06
N PHE A 427 -2.51 10.17 12.12
CA PHE A 427 -1.28 9.49 11.68
C PHE A 427 -1.10 8.17 12.44
N ASP A 428 -0.77 7.10 11.72
CA ASP A 428 -0.64 5.71 12.22
C ASP A 428 -1.93 5.15 12.86
N ASN A 429 -3.08 5.75 12.59
CA ASN A 429 -4.37 5.26 13.08
C ASN A 429 -5.07 4.41 12.01
N PHE A 430 -4.85 3.10 12.05
CA PHE A 430 -5.48 2.11 11.17
C PHE A 430 -6.65 1.44 11.87
N SER A 431 -7.67 2.21 12.25
CA SER A 431 -8.84 1.72 13.01
C SER A 431 -10.05 1.37 12.14
N ALA A 432 -10.01 1.66 10.84
CA ALA A 432 -11.05 1.22 9.92
C ALA A 432 -10.96 -0.29 9.67
N VAL A 433 -12.11 -0.98 9.66
CA VAL A 433 -12.18 -2.43 9.46
C VAL A 433 -12.94 -2.78 8.19
N PHE A 434 -12.58 -3.92 7.58
CA PHE A 434 -13.33 -4.46 6.44
C PHE A 434 -14.72 -4.92 6.90
N PRO A 435 -15.82 -4.37 6.37
CA PRO A 435 -17.18 -4.77 6.78
C PRO A 435 -17.53 -6.20 6.35
N SER A 436 -16.89 -6.71 5.28
CA SER A 436 -17.04 -8.08 4.80
C SER A 436 -16.40 -9.14 5.69
N GLU A 437 -15.52 -8.74 6.61
CA GLU A 437 -14.76 -9.63 7.50
C GLU A 437 -15.39 -9.76 8.90
N ALA A 438 -16.61 -9.25 9.09
CA ALA A 438 -17.38 -9.48 10.31
C ALA A 438 -17.72 -10.96 10.45
N ARG A 439 -17.84 -11.45 11.71
CA ARG A 439 -18.22 -12.83 11.96
C ARG A 439 -19.53 -13.19 11.27
N ALA A 440 -19.48 -14.23 10.43
CA ALA A 440 -20.64 -14.81 9.77
C ALA A 440 -20.85 -16.28 10.20
N LEU A 441 -22.12 -16.66 10.40
CA LEU A 441 -22.50 -18.02 10.73
C LEU A 441 -23.36 -18.58 9.60
N GLN A 442 -23.01 -19.76 9.13
CA GLN A 442 -23.79 -20.50 8.14
C GLN A 442 -24.24 -21.84 8.73
N LEU A 443 -25.52 -22.12 8.65
CA LEU A 443 -26.11 -23.40 9.05
C LEU A 443 -26.46 -24.22 7.82
N SER A 444 -26.21 -25.51 7.86
CA SER A 444 -26.54 -26.44 6.79
C SER A 444 -27.21 -27.69 7.34
N LEU A 445 -28.21 -28.20 6.61
CA LEU A 445 -28.87 -29.49 6.86
C LEU A 445 -28.88 -30.29 5.57
N LYS A 446 -28.30 -31.48 5.61
CA LYS A 446 -28.30 -32.40 4.47
C LYS A 446 -28.95 -33.69 4.87
N ILE A 447 -29.78 -34.25 4.00
CA ILE A 447 -30.45 -35.54 4.17
C ILE A 447 -29.97 -36.43 3.04
N PHE A 448 -29.46 -37.60 3.40
CA PHE A 448 -29.04 -38.65 2.47
C PHE A 448 -30.05 -39.77 2.54
N PHE A 449 -30.49 -40.27 1.37
CA PHE A 449 -31.51 -41.34 1.22
C PHE A 449 -31.19 -42.27 0.06
#